data_475276c29f63305bde71a05056ce260c
#
_entry.id   475276c29f63305bde71a05056ce260c
#
_cell.length_a   1.000
_cell.length_b   1.000
_cell.length_c   1.000
_cell.angle_alpha   90.00
_cell.angle_beta   90.00
_cell.angle_gamma   90.00
#
_symmetry.space_group_name_H-M   'P 1'
#
loop_
_entity.id
_entity.type
_entity.pdbx_description
1 polymer ?
#
loop_
_entity_poly.entity_id
_entity_poly.type
_entity_poly.pdbx_seq_one_letter_code
_entity_poly.pdbx_strand_id
1 'polypeptide(L)'
;CNSKKINFMAKHGRGLICLALTFKKVKKLNLPLMSSINKSRNQTAFTVSIESKKGITTGISAKDRAKTIKVAINPISTKKDIVSPGHVFPLVGKPGGVLERAGHTEASIDISRLAGLNPSSVICEVMNEDGTMARYTDLIKFAKKHRLKIAKIEDLISYRLKNERLIKELNSKKINYKKFGNFNIKTFRNTLDGSEHYAITKGRFNANKSFRVRVISTSILNIFLNLNHNVFKNSLKYLNKFNNFALIIIKGTGGNLSKNEGNNILRYYGIGAQIIKSLNIKNMIL
;
A
#
# COMPACT_ATOMS: atom_id res chain seq x y z
N CYS A 1 12.64 -14.43 13.42
CA CYS A 1 13.87 -13.71 13.74
C CYS A 1 14.55 -14.32 14.98
N ASN A 2 15.87 -14.38 15.01
CA ASN A 2 16.66 -14.89 16.13
C ASN A 2 17.83 -13.94 16.46
N SER A 3 18.55 -14.20 17.54
CA SER A 3 19.67 -13.35 18.00
C SER A 3 20.77 -13.17 16.93
N LYS A 4 21.10 -14.24 16.16
CA LYS A 4 22.10 -14.16 15.08
C LYS A 4 21.69 -13.12 14.01
N LYS A 5 20.39 -13.07 13.63
CA LYS A 5 19.88 -12.10 12.65
C LYS A 5 19.88 -10.67 13.20
N ILE A 6 19.49 -10.49 14.48
CA ILE A 6 19.56 -9.17 15.14
C ILE A 6 21.01 -8.69 15.24
N ASN A 7 21.93 -9.57 15.63
CA ASN A 7 23.36 -9.22 15.68
C ASN A 7 23.91 -8.87 14.29
N PHE A 8 23.50 -9.60 13.24
CA PHE A 8 23.85 -9.28 11.86
C PHE A 8 23.39 -7.86 11.47
N MET A 9 22.13 -7.51 11.76
CA MET A 9 21.59 -6.18 11.48
C MET A 9 22.34 -5.10 12.23
N ALA A 10 22.61 -5.30 13.52
CA ALA A 10 23.36 -4.34 14.34
C ALA A 10 24.79 -4.14 13.83
N LYS A 11 25.49 -5.25 13.50
CA LYS A 11 26.91 -5.22 13.07
C LYS A 11 27.07 -4.66 11.66
N HIS A 12 26.24 -5.10 10.73
CA HIS A 12 26.41 -4.84 9.31
C HIS A 12 25.45 -3.79 8.76
N GLY A 13 24.21 -3.71 9.27
CA GLY A 13 23.26 -2.65 8.91
C GLY A 13 23.62 -1.32 9.58
N ARG A 14 23.96 -1.33 10.86
CA ARG A 14 24.33 -0.16 11.69
C ARG A 14 23.20 0.83 11.94
N GLY A 15 22.02 0.60 11.35
CA GLY A 15 20.83 1.43 11.52
C GLY A 15 20.02 1.10 12.78
N LEU A 16 18.86 1.74 12.89
CA LEU A 16 17.92 1.48 13.98
C LEU A 16 17.15 0.18 13.72
N ILE A 17 17.23 -0.77 14.64
CA ILE A 17 16.49 -2.03 14.53
C ILE A 17 15.03 -1.77 14.92
N CYS A 18 14.14 -1.79 13.92
CA CYS A 18 12.72 -1.54 14.07
C CYS A 18 11.89 -2.80 13.84
N LEU A 19 10.73 -2.87 14.51
CA LEU A 19 9.78 -3.96 14.37
C LEU A 19 8.52 -3.46 13.65
N ALA A 20 8.38 -3.75 12.36
CA ALA A 20 7.18 -3.43 11.60
C ALA A 20 6.03 -4.36 12.02
N LEU A 21 4.92 -3.78 12.43
CA LEU A 21 3.71 -4.46 12.92
C LEU A 21 2.47 -3.96 12.19
N THR A 22 1.49 -4.83 12.05
CA THR A 22 0.16 -4.42 11.58
C THR A 22 -0.54 -3.55 12.61
N PHE A 23 -1.40 -2.63 12.16
CA PHE A 23 -2.25 -1.82 13.03
C PHE A 23 -3.02 -2.66 14.05
N LYS A 24 -3.57 -3.82 13.63
CA LYS A 24 -4.30 -4.76 14.50
C LYS A 24 -3.41 -5.26 15.65
N LYS A 25 -2.13 -5.57 15.36
CA LYS A 25 -1.21 -6.07 16.38
C LYS A 25 -0.79 -4.97 17.36
N VAL A 26 -0.51 -3.77 16.86
CA VAL A 26 -0.22 -2.59 17.68
C VAL A 26 -1.37 -2.28 18.63
N LYS A 27 -2.61 -2.28 18.12
CA LYS A 27 -3.82 -2.12 18.94
C LYS A 27 -3.95 -3.20 20.02
N LYS A 28 -3.69 -4.47 19.68
CA LYS A 28 -3.74 -5.59 20.64
C LYS A 28 -2.69 -5.44 21.75
N LEU A 29 -1.50 -4.93 21.43
CA LEU A 29 -0.43 -4.64 22.39
C LEU A 29 -0.67 -3.32 23.14
N ASN A 30 -1.68 -2.53 22.78
CA ASN A 30 -2.00 -1.21 23.32
C ASN A 30 -0.81 -0.24 23.29
N LEU A 31 -0.09 -0.19 22.16
CA LEU A 31 1.06 0.67 21.99
C LEU A 31 0.61 2.05 21.47
N PRO A 32 0.82 3.12 22.26
CA PRO A 32 0.58 4.48 21.78
C PRO A 32 1.65 4.89 20.77
N LEU A 33 1.34 5.83 19.91
CA LEU A 33 2.34 6.48 19.08
C LEU A 33 3.33 7.27 19.94
N MET A 34 4.59 7.32 19.52
CA MET A 34 5.66 8.05 20.21
C MET A 34 5.40 9.55 20.25
N SER A 35 4.67 10.07 19.25
CA SER A 35 4.25 11.46 19.18
C SER A 35 2.82 11.56 18.66
N SER A 36 2.01 12.43 19.29
CA SER A 36 0.66 12.76 18.82
C SER A 36 0.69 13.55 17.51
N ILE A 37 1.74 14.35 17.28
CA ILE A 37 1.94 15.14 16.06
C ILE A 37 3.23 14.68 15.40
N ASN A 38 3.10 13.88 14.33
CA ASN A 38 4.26 13.41 13.59
C ASN A 38 4.71 14.45 12.55
N LYS A 39 5.79 15.17 12.85
CA LYS A 39 6.42 16.17 11.98
C LYS A 39 7.61 15.60 11.18
N SER A 40 7.89 14.29 11.26
CA SER A 40 9.01 13.69 10.54
C SER A 40 8.77 13.72 9.02
N ARG A 41 9.83 13.91 8.25
CA ARG A 41 9.78 14.01 6.78
C ARG A 41 9.02 12.84 6.13
N ASN A 42 9.22 11.63 6.64
CA ASN A 42 8.63 10.41 6.09
C ASN A 42 7.35 10.00 6.81
N GLN A 43 6.93 10.72 7.83
CA GLN A 43 5.76 10.43 8.65
C GLN A 43 5.68 8.98 9.13
N THR A 44 6.85 8.37 9.39
CA THR A 44 6.93 6.98 9.88
C THR A 44 6.27 6.89 11.26
N ALA A 45 5.30 6.00 11.38
CA ALA A 45 4.48 5.89 12.59
C ALA A 45 5.19 5.04 13.65
N PHE A 46 6.12 5.66 14.39
CA PHE A 46 6.75 5.06 15.56
C PHE A 46 5.75 4.96 16.71
N THR A 47 5.75 3.80 17.38
CA THR A 47 5.16 3.68 18.72
C THR A 47 6.23 3.90 19.78
N VAL A 48 5.83 3.96 21.05
CA VAL A 48 6.79 3.87 22.16
C VAL A 48 7.64 2.62 22.01
N SER A 49 8.90 2.70 22.39
CA SER A 49 9.82 1.56 22.41
C SER A 49 9.41 0.53 23.45
N ILE A 50 9.72 -0.73 23.21
CA ILE A 50 9.24 -1.85 24.02
C ILE A 50 10.35 -2.81 24.44
N GLU A 51 10.05 -3.55 25.52
CA GLU A 51 10.78 -4.74 25.94
C GLU A 51 9.83 -5.86 26.34
N SER A 52 10.37 -7.10 26.32
CA SER A 52 9.69 -8.24 26.92
C SER A 52 9.66 -8.06 28.44
N LYS A 53 8.48 -8.23 29.07
CA LYS A 53 8.35 -8.13 30.53
C LYS A 53 9.18 -9.19 31.28
N LYS A 54 9.47 -10.33 30.64
CA LYS A 54 10.19 -11.45 31.27
C LYS A 54 11.25 -12.02 30.35
N GLY A 55 12.32 -12.57 30.95
CA GLY A 55 13.34 -13.35 30.24
C GLY A 55 14.30 -12.51 29.41
N ILE A 56 14.57 -11.28 29.86
CA ILE A 56 15.60 -10.39 29.36
C ILE A 56 16.54 -9.97 30.51
N THR A 57 17.71 -9.44 30.17
CA THR A 57 18.66 -8.84 31.09
C THR A 57 18.60 -7.32 31.01
N THR A 58 19.53 -6.68 30.27
CA THR A 58 19.56 -5.23 30.05
C THR A 58 18.69 -4.77 28.89
N GLY A 59 18.11 -5.70 28.09
CA GLY A 59 17.23 -5.41 26.96
C GLY A 59 17.94 -5.13 25.63
N ILE A 60 19.15 -4.54 25.66
CA ILE A 60 19.88 -4.08 24.46
C ILE A 60 20.56 -5.23 23.70
N SER A 61 20.90 -6.34 24.37
CA SER A 61 21.62 -7.44 23.72
C SER A 61 20.83 -7.98 22.51
N ALA A 62 21.53 -8.57 21.53
CA ALA A 62 20.86 -9.20 20.38
C ALA A 62 19.92 -10.34 20.81
N LYS A 63 20.23 -11.00 21.94
CA LYS A 63 19.39 -12.05 22.53
C LYS A 63 18.12 -11.45 23.13
N ASP A 64 18.22 -10.37 23.89
CA ASP A 64 17.10 -9.72 24.56
C ASP A 64 16.15 -9.07 23.53
N ARG A 65 16.71 -8.35 22.53
CA ARG A 65 15.89 -7.80 21.44
C ARG A 65 15.18 -8.89 20.63
N ALA A 66 15.85 -10.01 20.34
CA ALA A 66 15.19 -11.14 19.66
C ALA A 66 14.09 -11.76 20.53
N LYS A 67 14.26 -11.83 21.86
CA LYS A 67 13.22 -12.27 22.80
C LYS A 67 12.04 -11.32 22.81
N THR A 68 12.27 -10.02 22.91
CA THR A 68 11.24 -8.97 22.86
C THR A 68 10.44 -9.05 21.57
N ILE A 69 11.11 -9.15 20.42
CA ILE A 69 10.46 -9.32 19.13
C ILE A 69 9.58 -10.58 19.11
N LYS A 70 10.12 -11.72 19.57
CA LYS A 70 9.37 -12.99 19.61
C LYS A 70 8.10 -12.87 20.45
N VAL A 71 8.17 -12.21 21.60
CA VAL A 71 7.02 -11.94 22.46
C VAL A 71 6.05 -10.98 21.77
N ALA A 72 6.54 -9.87 21.23
CA ALA A 72 5.69 -8.86 20.61
C ALA A 72 4.90 -9.41 19.40
N ILE A 73 5.47 -10.28 18.58
CA ILE A 73 4.78 -10.85 17.39
C ILE A 73 3.91 -12.05 17.70
N ASN A 74 4.01 -12.64 18.88
CA ASN A 74 3.20 -13.82 19.24
C ASN A 74 1.71 -13.46 19.17
N PRO A 75 0.87 -14.24 18.45
CA PRO A 75 -0.55 -13.97 18.28
C PRO A 75 -1.32 -13.79 19.59
N ILE A 76 -0.97 -14.52 20.64
CA ILE A 76 -1.65 -14.46 21.95
C ILE A 76 -1.19 -13.30 22.82
N SER A 77 0.00 -12.76 22.62
CA SER A 77 0.57 -11.69 23.46
C SER A 77 -0.26 -10.41 23.42
N THR A 78 -0.34 -9.79 24.60
CA THR A 78 -1.08 -8.57 24.91
C THR A 78 -0.17 -7.54 25.57
N LYS A 79 -0.73 -6.40 25.98
CA LYS A 79 -0.02 -5.37 26.75
C LYS A 79 0.63 -5.88 28.04
N LYS A 80 0.15 -7.01 28.60
CA LYS A 80 0.68 -7.58 29.85
C LYS A 80 2.04 -8.26 29.67
N ASP A 81 2.43 -8.57 28.44
CA ASP A 81 3.63 -9.35 28.12
C ASP A 81 4.82 -8.49 27.75
N ILE A 82 4.59 -7.17 27.58
CA ILE A 82 5.60 -6.17 27.21
C ILE A 82 5.60 -5.02 28.19
N VAL A 83 6.72 -4.31 28.25
CA VAL A 83 6.91 -3.07 29.00
C VAL A 83 7.46 -1.98 28.07
N SER A 84 7.35 -0.74 28.48
CA SER A 84 7.88 0.46 27.80
C SER A 84 8.46 1.41 28.88
N PRO A 85 9.55 2.10 28.58
CA PRO A 85 10.36 2.07 27.37
C PRO A 85 11.20 0.80 27.22
N GLY A 86 11.89 0.63 26.07
CA GLY A 86 12.76 -0.49 25.81
C GLY A 86 13.64 -0.28 24.58
N HIS A 87 14.28 -1.35 24.08
CA HIS A 87 15.30 -1.30 23.03
C HIS A 87 14.82 -1.86 21.67
N VAL A 88 13.53 -2.14 21.52
CA VAL A 88 12.91 -2.47 20.24
C VAL A 88 11.90 -1.38 19.88
N PHE A 89 11.96 -0.87 18.66
CA PHE A 89 11.15 0.25 18.16
C PHE A 89 10.07 -0.25 17.21
N PRO A 90 8.81 -0.41 17.66
CA PRO A 90 7.74 -0.83 16.77
C PRO A 90 7.30 0.30 15.82
N LEU A 91 6.99 -0.09 14.59
CA LEU A 91 6.46 0.77 13.54
C LEU A 91 5.08 0.25 13.12
N VAL A 92 4.14 1.16 12.95
CA VAL A 92 2.79 0.83 12.52
C VAL A 92 2.70 0.90 11.01
N GLY A 93 2.50 -0.26 10.35
CA GLY A 93 2.21 -0.29 8.92
C GLY A 93 0.75 0.03 8.60
N LYS A 94 0.53 0.71 7.49
CA LYS A 94 -0.80 1.00 6.97
C LYS A 94 -1.54 -0.29 6.57
N PRO A 95 -2.87 -0.39 6.80
CA PRO A 95 -3.63 -1.61 6.50
C PRO A 95 -3.54 -2.07 5.04
N GLY A 96 -3.54 -1.13 4.09
CA GLY A 96 -3.40 -1.40 2.66
C GLY A 96 -1.98 -1.77 2.22
N GLY A 97 -0.99 -1.76 3.14
CA GLY A 97 0.41 -2.07 2.85
C GLY A 97 1.02 -1.09 1.85
N VAL A 98 1.91 -1.59 0.96
CA VAL A 98 2.56 -0.74 -0.06
C VAL A 98 1.58 -0.09 -1.03
N LEU A 99 0.37 -0.61 -1.14
CA LEU A 99 -0.68 -0.02 -1.98
C LEU A 99 -1.35 1.20 -1.32
N GLU A 100 -1.18 1.40 -0.03
CA GLU A 100 -1.64 2.59 0.70
C GLU A 100 -0.48 3.57 0.94
N ARG A 101 0.68 3.06 1.35
CA ARG A 101 1.90 3.84 1.57
C ARG A 101 3.11 3.06 1.05
N ALA A 102 3.80 3.60 0.05
CA ALA A 102 4.99 2.99 -0.53
C ALA A 102 6.22 3.16 0.38
N GLY A 103 6.17 2.56 1.55
CA GLY A 103 7.22 2.61 2.58
C GLY A 103 7.80 1.23 2.89
N HIS A 104 9.05 1.20 3.41
CA HIS A 104 9.73 -0.04 3.79
C HIS A 104 9.00 -0.77 4.94
N THR A 105 8.33 -0.05 5.85
CA THR A 105 7.48 -0.63 6.89
C THR A 105 6.39 -1.48 6.29
N GLU A 106 5.64 -0.92 5.35
CA GLU A 106 4.55 -1.60 4.64
C GLU A 106 5.08 -2.74 3.78
N ALA A 107 6.16 -2.50 3.04
CA ALA A 107 6.80 -3.51 2.18
C ALA A 107 7.22 -4.74 2.97
N SER A 108 7.83 -4.57 4.14
CA SER A 108 8.29 -5.67 4.97
C SER A 108 7.15 -6.52 5.53
N ILE A 109 6.04 -5.89 5.93
CA ILE A 109 4.81 -6.58 6.38
C ILE A 109 4.17 -7.33 5.21
N ASP A 110 4.07 -6.70 4.03
CA ASP A 110 3.48 -7.31 2.84
C ASP A 110 4.29 -8.53 2.37
N ILE A 111 5.61 -8.44 2.34
CA ILE A 111 6.48 -9.58 2.00
C ILE A 111 6.25 -10.74 2.98
N SER A 112 6.18 -10.45 4.28
CA SER A 112 5.91 -11.48 5.29
C SER A 112 4.54 -12.14 5.06
N ARG A 113 3.51 -11.34 4.78
CA ARG A 113 2.16 -11.83 4.49
C ARG A 113 2.10 -12.67 3.22
N LEU A 114 2.72 -12.20 2.12
CA LEU A 114 2.76 -12.90 0.85
C LEU A 114 3.54 -14.22 0.93
N ALA A 115 4.52 -14.29 1.84
CA ALA A 115 5.24 -15.53 2.14
C ALA A 115 4.48 -16.49 3.06
N GLY A 116 3.23 -16.19 3.44
CA GLY A 116 2.43 -17.02 4.37
C GLY A 116 2.92 -16.98 5.82
N LEU A 117 3.76 -15.99 6.17
CA LEU A 117 4.31 -15.83 7.51
C LEU A 117 3.46 -14.87 8.36
N ASN A 118 3.78 -14.79 9.65
CA ASN A 118 3.22 -13.76 10.53
C ASN A 118 3.48 -12.38 9.90
N PRO A 119 2.45 -11.52 9.71
CA PRO A 119 2.58 -10.21 9.06
C PRO A 119 3.28 -9.20 9.95
N SER A 120 4.53 -9.47 10.24
CA SER A 120 5.46 -8.65 11.01
C SER A 120 6.88 -8.87 10.51
N SER A 121 7.72 -7.86 10.60
CA SER A 121 9.08 -7.94 10.10
C SER A 121 10.04 -7.07 10.93
N VAL A 122 11.29 -7.49 10.98
CA VAL A 122 12.35 -6.66 11.53
C VAL A 122 13.08 -5.99 10.38
N ILE A 123 13.22 -4.68 10.45
CA ILE A 123 13.91 -3.87 9.47
C ILE A 123 14.99 -3.03 10.13
N CYS A 124 16.03 -2.72 9.37
CA CYS A 124 17.15 -1.90 9.81
C CYS A 124 17.74 -1.22 8.57
N GLU A 125 18.05 0.04 8.67
CA GLU A 125 18.74 0.78 7.63
C GLU A 125 20.15 0.20 7.42
N VAL A 126 20.67 0.33 6.19
CA VAL A 126 22.06 -0.01 5.89
C VAL A 126 22.86 1.29 5.74
N MET A 127 23.86 1.44 6.58
CA MET A 127 24.81 2.57 6.54
C MET A 127 26.19 2.09 6.10
N ASN A 128 26.92 2.96 5.43
CA ASN A 128 28.32 2.79 5.11
C ASN A 128 29.21 2.85 6.37
N GLU A 129 30.49 2.52 6.24
CA GLU A 129 31.43 2.52 7.36
C GLU A 129 31.70 3.91 7.93
N ASP A 130 31.58 4.93 7.07
CA ASP A 130 31.71 6.35 7.44
C ASP A 130 30.45 6.94 8.08
N GLY A 131 29.39 6.13 8.30
CA GLY A 131 28.11 6.55 8.87
C GLY A 131 27.13 7.16 7.86
N THR A 132 27.48 7.31 6.59
CA THR A 132 26.55 7.77 5.56
C THR A 132 25.56 6.67 5.19
N MET A 133 24.41 7.06 4.64
CA MET A 133 23.41 6.09 4.20
C MET A 133 23.88 5.37 2.93
N ALA A 134 23.90 4.03 2.96
CA ALA A 134 24.15 3.22 1.78
C ALA A 134 23.11 3.50 0.68
N ARG A 135 23.60 3.75 -0.55
CA ARG A 135 22.79 3.98 -1.72
C ARG A 135 22.78 2.76 -2.64
N TYR A 136 22.09 2.84 -3.76
CA TYR A 136 21.85 1.69 -4.64
C TYR A 136 23.13 0.91 -4.97
N THR A 137 24.21 1.58 -5.36
CA THR A 137 25.49 0.96 -5.69
C THR A 137 26.14 0.25 -4.50
N ASP A 138 26.04 0.85 -3.30
CA ASP A 138 26.56 0.28 -2.06
C ASP A 138 25.73 -0.93 -1.64
N LEU A 139 24.40 -0.83 -1.78
CA LEU A 139 23.47 -1.92 -1.46
C LEU A 139 23.66 -3.13 -2.36
N ILE A 140 24.00 -2.95 -3.65
CA ILE A 140 24.36 -4.07 -4.55
C ILE A 140 25.60 -4.81 -4.03
N LYS A 141 26.66 -4.04 -3.68
CA LYS A 141 27.90 -4.62 -3.10
C LYS A 141 27.63 -5.33 -1.77
N PHE A 142 26.84 -4.68 -0.89
CA PHE A 142 26.44 -5.24 0.39
C PHE A 142 25.66 -6.55 0.23
N ALA A 143 24.66 -6.57 -0.65
CA ALA A 143 23.86 -7.75 -0.91
C ALA A 143 24.68 -8.91 -1.46
N LYS A 144 25.61 -8.63 -2.43
CA LYS A 144 26.52 -9.62 -2.97
C LYS A 144 27.42 -10.19 -1.87
N LYS A 145 28.05 -9.33 -1.06
CA LYS A 145 28.95 -9.71 0.06
C LYS A 145 28.24 -10.62 1.07
N HIS A 146 27.00 -10.32 1.38
CA HIS A 146 26.23 -11.03 2.42
C HIS A 146 25.22 -12.04 1.87
N ARG A 147 25.22 -12.29 0.55
CA ARG A 147 24.31 -13.22 -0.16
C ARG A 147 22.83 -12.89 0.14
N LEU A 148 22.49 -11.59 0.11
CA LEU A 148 21.13 -11.11 0.32
C LEU A 148 20.43 -10.88 -1.02
N LYS A 149 19.10 -10.98 -1.00
CA LYS A 149 18.25 -10.60 -2.13
C LYS A 149 17.96 -9.11 -2.08
N ILE A 150 17.81 -8.49 -3.24
CA ILE A 150 17.37 -7.10 -3.38
C ILE A 150 16.04 -7.09 -4.14
N ALA A 151 15.13 -6.22 -3.70
CA ALA A 151 13.88 -5.93 -4.38
C ALA A 151 13.58 -4.43 -4.26
N LYS A 152 12.77 -3.91 -5.19
CA LYS A 152 12.24 -2.55 -5.16
C LYS A 152 10.80 -2.55 -4.68
N ILE A 153 10.38 -1.50 -3.97
CA ILE A 153 8.98 -1.34 -3.54
C ILE A 153 8.05 -1.26 -4.75
N GLU A 154 8.48 -0.63 -5.85
CA GLU A 154 7.73 -0.54 -7.10
C GLU A 154 7.39 -1.92 -7.69
N ASP A 155 8.33 -2.86 -7.64
CA ASP A 155 8.11 -4.24 -8.10
C ASP A 155 7.10 -4.96 -7.22
N LEU A 156 7.14 -4.73 -5.91
CA LEU A 156 6.16 -5.28 -4.97
C LEU A 156 4.76 -4.69 -5.19
N ILE A 157 4.65 -3.39 -5.45
CA ILE A 157 3.38 -2.74 -5.82
C ILE A 157 2.83 -3.39 -7.09
N SER A 158 3.65 -3.50 -8.14
CA SER A 158 3.26 -4.12 -9.42
C SER A 158 2.81 -5.57 -9.23
N TYR A 159 3.54 -6.33 -8.43
CA TYR A 159 3.18 -7.71 -8.09
C TYR A 159 1.81 -7.80 -7.41
N ARG A 160 1.55 -6.97 -6.39
CA ARG A 160 0.27 -6.96 -5.68
C ARG A 160 -0.89 -6.53 -6.57
N LEU A 161 -0.70 -5.48 -7.39
CA LEU A 161 -1.71 -5.01 -8.34
C LEU A 161 -2.10 -6.08 -9.37
N LYS A 162 -1.13 -6.92 -9.78
CA LYS A 162 -1.34 -8.02 -10.74
C LYS A 162 -2.05 -9.22 -10.11
N ASN A 163 -1.70 -9.56 -8.87
CA ASN A 163 -2.08 -10.83 -8.24
C ASN A 163 -3.22 -10.72 -7.22
N GLU A 164 -3.49 -9.51 -6.68
CA GLU A 164 -4.57 -9.30 -5.72
C GLU A 164 -5.80 -8.69 -6.40
N ARG A 165 -6.98 -9.11 -6.00
CA ARG A 165 -8.25 -8.50 -6.42
C ARG A 165 -8.61 -7.37 -5.47
N LEU A 166 -8.36 -6.13 -5.90
CA LEU A 166 -8.53 -4.94 -5.08
C LEU A 166 -9.90 -4.28 -5.23
N ILE A 167 -10.68 -4.70 -6.20
CA ILE A 167 -12.01 -4.15 -6.47
C ILE A 167 -13.10 -5.20 -6.34
N LYS A 168 -14.25 -4.77 -5.83
CA LYS A 168 -15.48 -5.55 -5.76
C LYS A 168 -16.61 -4.75 -6.45
N GLU A 169 -17.28 -5.36 -7.43
CA GLU A 169 -18.50 -4.78 -8.00
C GLU A 169 -19.59 -4.81 -6.93
N LEU A 170 -20.22 -3.65 -6.67
CA LEU A 170 -21.30 -3.51 -5.69
C LEU A 170 -22.65 -3.62 -6.34
N ASN A 171 -22.87 -2.86 -7.44
CA ASN A 171 -24.11 -2.83 -8.15
C ASN A 171 -23.92 -2.46 -9.63
N SER A 172 -24.97 -2.71 -10.40
CA SER A 172 -25.07 -2.29 -11.79
C SER A 172 -26.48 -1.75 -12.05
N LYS A 173 -26.60 -0.55 -12.59
CA LYS A 173 -27.85 0.11 -12.86
C LYS A 173 -27.92 0.58 -14.31
N LYS A 174 -29.03 0.28 -15.00
CA LYS A 174 -29.35 0.85 -16.31
C LYS A 174 -29.93 2.25 -16.11
N ILE A 175 -29.42 3.22 -16.82
CA ILE A 175 -29.89 4.60 -16.80
C ILE A 175 -30.20 5.04 -18.22
N ASN A 176 -31.38 5.63 -18.40
CA ASN A 176 -31.71 6.36 -19.60
C ASN A 176 -31.51 7.85 -19.32
N TYR A 177 -30.53 8.43 -20.01
CA TYR A 177 -30.27 9.87 -19.91
C TYR A 177 -30.64 10.54 -21.23
N LYS A 178 -31.71 11.36 -21.19
CA LYS A 178 -32.36 11.97 -22.39
C LYS A 178 -31.38 12.51 -23.45
N LYS A 179 -30.24 13.06 -23.03
CA LYS A 179 -29.21 13.65 -23.90
C LYS A 179 -28.24 12.65 -24.52
N PHE A 180 -28.02 11.49 -23.91
CA PHE A 180 -26.95 10.54 -24.29
C PHE A 180 -27.48 9.10 -24.50
N GLY A 181 -28.75 8.83 -24.19
CA GLY A 181 -29.39 7.52 -24.36
C GLY A 181 -29.13 6.57 -23.17
N ASN A 182 -29.18 5.27 -23.45
CA ASN A 182 -29.10 4.23 -22.43
C ASN A 182 -27.67 3.84 -22.11
N PHE A 183 -27.35 3.80 -20.80
CA PHE A 183 -26.07 3.35 -20.25
C PHE A 183 -26.26 2.33 -19.15
N ASN A 184 -25.21 1.58 -18.87
CA ASN A 184 -25.04 0.87 -17.61
C ASN A 184 -24.03 1.62 -16.76
N ILE A 185 -24.39 1.92 -15.51
CA ILE A 185 -23.46 2.42 -14.51
C ILE A 185 -23.17 1.29 -13.54
N LYS A 186 -21.90 0.94 -13.41
CA LYS A 186 -21.41 -0.03 -12.42
C LYS A 186 -20.60 0.69 -11.35
N THR A 187 -20.83 0.32 -10.10
CA THR A 187 -20.11 0.82 -8.93
C THR A 187 -19.17 -0.25 -8.44
N PHE A 188 -17.91 0.13 -8.23
CA PHE A 188 -16.86 -0.74 -7.71
C PHE A 188 -16.32 -0.15 -6.42
N ARG A 189 -16.16 -0.98 -5.39
CA ARG A 189 -15.52 -0.60 -4.13
C ARG A 189 -14.09 -1.12 -4.10
N ASN A 190 -13.16 -0.23 -3.78
CA ASN A 190 -11.80 -0.61 -3.45
C ASN A 190 -11.77 -1.27 -2.06
N THR A 191 -11.24 -2.47 -1.98
CA THR A 191 -11.19 -3.26 -0.74
C THR A 191 -10.16 -2.76 0.28
N LEU A 192 -9.23 -1.88 -0.15
CA LEU A 192 -8.17 -1.35 0.70
C LEU A 192 -8.63 -0.15 1.53
N ASP A 193 -9.35 0.78 0.90
CA ASP A 193 -9.71 2.08 1.50
C ASP A 193 -11.21 2.36 1.48
N GLY A 194 -12.02 1.41 0.96
CA GLY A 194 -13.46 1.56 0.84
C GLY A 194 -13.92 2.59 -0.19
N SER A 195 -13.01 3.21 -0.94
CA SER A 195 -13.36 4.20 -1.97
C SER A 195 -14.19 3.57 -3.07
N GLU A 196 -15.13 4.34 -3.62
CA GLU A 196 -15.99 3.89 -4.71
C GLU A 196 -15.56 4.50 -6.04
N HIS A 197 -15.51 3.66 -7.06
CA HIS A 197 -15.18 3.99 -8.43
C HIS A 197 -16.33 3.61 -9.33
N TYR A 198 -16.45 4.24 -10.48
CA TYR A 198 -17.59 4.04 -11.36
C TYR A 198 -17.14 3.69 -12.78
N ALA A 199 -17.94 2.87 -13.46
CA ALA A 199 -17.79 2.64 -14.89
C ALA A 199 -19.12 2.91 -15.58
N ILE A 200 -19.14 3.85 -16.52
CA ILE A 200 -20.27 4.09 -17.43
C ILE A 200 -19.98 3.32 -18.70
N THR A 201 -20.88 2.42 -19.06
CA THR A 201 -20.66 1.50 -20.18
C THR A 201 -21.85 1.48 -21.13
N LYS A 202 -21.56 1.34 -22.43
CA LYS A 202 -22.55 1.13 -23.49
C LYS A 202 -22.14 -0.05 -24.36
N GLY A 203 -23.11 -0.82 -24.84
CA GLY A 203 -22.89 -2.01 -25.66
C GLY A 203 -22.78 -3.30 -24.86
N ARG A 204 -22.71 -4.43 -25.59
CA ARG A 204 -22.53 -5.77 -25.01
C ARG A 204 -21.03 -6.11 -24.99
N PHE A 205 -20.52 -6.44 -23.82
CA PHE A 205 -19.13 -6.87 -23.68
C PHE A 205 -18.92 -8.24 -24.32
N ASN A 206 -18.13 -8.26 -25.39
CA ASN A 206 -17.73 -9.47 -26.10
C ASN A 206 -16.22 -9.42 -26.30
N ALA A 207 -15.55 -10.53 -26.02
CA ALA A 207 -14.09 -10.65 -26.12
C ALA A 207 -13.53 -10.33 -27.52
N ASN A 208 -14.34 -10.45 -28.57
CA ASN A 208 -13.94 -10.25 -29.97
C ASN A 208 -14.17 -8.83 -30.49
N LYS A 209 -14.78 -7.95 -29.68
CA LYS A 209 -15.02 -6.55 -30.07
C LYS A 209 -14.09 -5.61 -29.34
N SER A 210 -13.54 -4.63 -30.08
CA SER A 210 -12.76 -3.56 -29.49
C SER A 210 -13.68 -2.54 -28.80
N PHE A 211 -13.35 -2.17 -27.58
CA PHE A 211 -14.04 -1.13 -26.81
C PHE A 211 -13.20 0.13 -26.77
N ARG A 212 -13.86 1.28 -26.94
CA ARG A 212 -13.22 2.56 -26.61
C ARG A 212 -13.27 2.75 -25.10
N VAL A 213 -12.10 2.88 -24.50
CA VAL A 213 -11.96 3.01 -23.05
C VAL A 213 -11.34 4.36 -22.74
N ARG A 214 -11.90 5.05 -21.77
CA ARG A 214 -11.26 6.22 -21.17
C ARG A 214 -11.28 6.09 -19.66
N VAL A 215 -10.15 6.31 -19.05
CA VAL A 215 -10.00 6.36 -17.60
C VAL A 215 -9.76 7.81 -17.20
N ILE A 216 -10.56 8.31 -16.27
CA ILE A 216 -10.40 9.64 -15.69
C ILE A 216 -10.29 9.53 -14.18
N SER A 217 -9.39 10.30 -13.58
CA SER A 217 -9.29 10.46 -12.13
C SER A 217 -9.86 11.82 -11.75
N THR A 218 -10.89 11.83 -10.91
CA THR A 218 -11.54 13.07 -10.48
C THR A 218 -12.26 12.89 -9.17
N SER A 219 -12.48 13.99 -8.44
CA SER A 219 -13.39 13.99 -7.30
C SER A 219 -14.85 14.17 -7.78
N ILE A 220 -15.79 13.56 -7.05
CA ILE A 220 -17.22 13.72 -7.33
C ILE A 220 -17.62 15.21 -7.22
N LEU A 221 -17.04 15.94 -6.28
CA LEU A 221 -17.25 17.38 -6.12
C LEU A 221 -16.82 18.16 -7.36
N ASN A 222 -15.67 17.80 -7.96
CA ASN A 222 -15.21 18.46 -9.19
C ASN A 222 -16.16 18.22 -10.38
N ILE A 223 -16.78 17.04 -10.44
CA ILE A 223 -17.80 16.73 -11.45
C ILE A 223 -19.06 17.56 -11.15
N PHE A 224 -19.52 17.57 -9.91
CA PHE A 224 -20.75 18.22 -9.49
C PHE A 224 -20.67 19.75 -9.59
N LEU A 225 -19.59 20.34 -9.12
CA LEU A 225 -19.35 21.79 -9.14
C LEU A 225 -18.77 22.30 -10.47
N ASN A 226 -18.57 21.40 -11.45
CA ASN A 226 -18.01 21.72 -12.76
C ASN A 226 -16.63 22.43 -12.71
N LEU A 227 -15.84 22.19 -11.63
CA LEU A 227 -14.59 22.87 -11.35
C LEU A 227 -13.44 22.47 -12.27
N ASN A 228 -13.50 21.29 -12.89
CA ASN A 228 -12.53 20.82 -13.89
C ASN A 228 -13.17 20.77 -15.27
N HIS A 229 -13.45 21.94 -15.80
CA HIS A 229 -13.95 22.18 -17.14
C HIS A 229 -14.11 20.95 -18.03
N ASN A 230 -15.31 20.33 -17.97
CA ASN A 230 -15.82 19.47 -19.06
C ASN A 230 -15.09 18.16 -19.36
N VAL A 231 -14.00 17.72 -18.61
CA VAL A 231 -13.32 16.45 -18.94
C VAL A 231 -14.32 15.28 -18.93
N PHE A 232 -15.16 15.19 -17.91
CA PHE A 232 -16.19 14.17 -17.83
C PHE A 232 -17.20 14.29 -18.97
N LYS A 233 -17.77 15.49 -19.13
CA LYS A 233 -18.80 15.78 -20.15
C LYS A 233 -18.27 15.60 -21.57
N ASN A 234 -17.06 16.08 -21.86
CA ASN A 234 -16.42 15.95 -23.16
C ASN A 234 -16.05 14.48 -23.45
N SER A 235 -15.55 13.76 -22.44
CA SER A 235 -15.26 12.32 -22.56
C SER A 235 -16.54 11.55 -22.89
N LEU A 236 -17.63 11.80 -22.17
CA LEU A 236 -18.90 11.13 -22.41
C LEU A 236 -19.50 11.52 -23.79
N LYS A 237 -19.44 12.80 -24.17
CA LYS A 237 -19.88 13.28 -25.48
C LYS A 237 -19.10 12.62 -26.63
N TYR A 238 -17.78 12.49 -26.48
CA TYR A 238 -16.94 11.82 -27.47
C TYR A 238 -17.25 10.32 -27.56
N LEU A 239 -17.25 9.63 -26.41
CA LEU A 239 -17.47 8.19 -26.35
C LEU A 239 -18.87 7.78 -26.82
N ASN A 240 -19.87 8.62 -26.59
CA ASN A 240 -21.25 8.35 -27.02
C ASN A 240 -21.45 8.32 -28.54
N LYS A 241 -20.47 8.76 -29.33
CA LYS A 241 -20.45 8.56 -30.78
C LYS A 241 -20.30 7.08 -31.18
N PHE A 242 -19.91 6.23 -30.24
CA PHE A 242 -19.62 4.82 -30.47
C PHE A 242 -20.62 3.91 -29.74
N ASN A 243 -20.88 2.76 -30.34
CA ASN A 243 -21.84 1.79 -29.79
C ASN A 243 -21.24 0.96 -28.63
N ASN A 244 -19.91 0.88 -28.53
CA ASN A 244 -19.20 0.10 -27.51
C ASN A 244 -18.14 0.96 -26.82
N PHE A 245 -18.38 1.34 -25.57
CA PHE A 245 -17.40 2.09 -24.80
C PHE A 245 -17.50 1.83 -23.30
N ALA A 246 -16.43 2.18 -22.59
CA ALA A 246 -16.36 2.25 -21.15
C ALA A 246 -15.66 3.54 -20.72
N LEU A 247 -16.34 4.38 -19.95
CA LEU A 247 -15.76 5.52 -19.23
C LEU A 247 -15.59 5.12 -17.77
N ILE A 248 -14.35 4.98 -17.34
CA ILE A 248 -13.99 4.60 -15.98
C ILE A 248 -13.62 5.85 -15.20
N ILE A 249 -14.30 6.05 -14.06
CA ILE A 249 -14.11 7.19 -13.17
C ILE A 249 -13.49 6.68 -11.89
N ILE A 250 -12.23 7.02 -11.68
CA ILE A 250 -11.52 6.71 -10.44
C ILE A 250 -11.66 7.91 -9.52
N LYS A 251 -12.23 7.67 -8.32
CA LYS A 251 -12.31 8.69 -7.29
C LYS A 251 -10.91 9.06 -6.84
N GLY A 252 -10.47 10.26 -7.19
CA GLY A 252 -9.24 10.87 -6.69
C GLY A 252 -9.46 11.41 -5.27
N THR A 253 -8.44 11.38 -4.45
CA THR A 253 -8.40 12.17 -3.22
C THR A 253 -8.26 13.62 -3.65
N GLY A 254 -9.26 14.46 -3.40
CA GLY A 254 -9.37 15.86 -3.88
C GLY A 254 -8.33 16.84 -3.32
N GLY A 255 -7.12 16.40 -3.02
CA GLY A 255 -5.98 17.23 -2.65
C GLY A 255 -5.00 17.37 -3.82
N ASN A 256 -4.36 18.53 -3.92
CA ASN A 256 -3.31 18.82 -4.87
C ASN A 256 -2.33 17.65 -5.02
N LEU A 257 -2.13 17.18 -6.24
CA LEU A 257 -1.18 16.14 -6.64
C LEU A 257 0.29 16.61 -6.50
N SER A 258 0.63 17.35 -5.46
CA SER A 258 2.00 17.83 -5.23
C SER A 258 2.76 16.86 -4.32
N LYS A 259 3.80 16.26 -4.87
CA LYS A 259 4.98 15.64 -4.25
C LYS A 259 5.05 14.12 -3.99
N ASN A 260 4.04 13.29 -4.32
CA ASN A 260 4.21 11.83 -4.33
C ASN A 260 3.56 11.19 -5.58
N GLU A 261 3.79 11.77 -6.76
CA GLU A 261 3.02 11.48 -7.97
C GLU A 261 3.23 10.05 -8.51
N GLY A 262 4.44 9.52 -8.49
CA GLY A 262 4.75 8.23 -9.12
C GLY A 262 3.99 7.03 -8.52
N ASN A 263 3.94 6.91 -7.21
CA ASN A 263 3.31 5.76 -6.54
C ASN A 263 1.77 5.82 -6.57
N ASN A 264 1.19 7.04 -6.53
CA ASN A 264 -0.25 7.24 -6.70
C ASN A 264 -0.69 6.94 -8.13
N ILE A 265 0.11 7.28 -9.11
CA ILE A 265 -0.14 7.01 -10.54
C ILE A 265 -0.23 5.50 -10.77
N LEU A 266 0.75 4.71 -10.33
CA LEU A 266 0.72 3.24 -10.44
C LEU A 266 -0.53 2.62 -9.80
N ARG A 267 -0.93 3.13 -8.63
CA ARG A 267 -2.13 2.67 -7.93
C ARG A 267 -3.40 2.95 -8.71
N TYR A 268 -3.56 4.17 -9.27
CA TYR A 268 -4.73 4.52 -10.08
C TYR A 268 -4.80 3.71 -11.36
N TYR A 269 -3.67 3.51 -12.05
CA TYR A 269 -3.61 2.63 -13.22
C TYR A 269 -3.97 1.18 -12.86
N GLY A 270 -3.50 0.68 -11.73
CA GLY A 270 -3.82 -0.68 -11.26
C GLY A 270 -5.30 -0.87 -10.98
N ILE A 271 -5.96 0.09 -10.32
CA ILE A 271 -7.41 0.07 -10.07
C ILE A 271 -8.17 0.13 -11.40
N GLY A 272 -7.79 1.05 -12.29
CA GLY A 272 -8.41 1.17 -13.61
C GLY A 272 -8.30 -0.13 -14.42
N ALA A 273 -7.13 -0.74 -14.44
CA ALA A 273 -6.89 -2.02 -15.12
C ALA A 273 -7.75 -3.17 -14.54
N GLN A 274 -7.90 -3.22 -13.22
CA GLN A 274 -8.75 -4.23 -12.57
C GLN A 274 -10.24 -4.02 -12.89
N ILE A 275 -10.70 -2.76 -12.98
CA ILE A 275 -12.07 -2.45 -13.43
C ILE A 275 -12.26 -2.90 -14.89
N ILE A 276 -11.32 -2.58 -15.79
CA ILE A 276 -11.34 -3.02 -17.20
C ILE A 276 -11.43 -4.55 -17.28
N LYS A 277 -10.59 -5.24 -16.52
CA LYS A 277 -10.60 -6.71 -16.43
C LYS A 277 -11.93 -7.25 -15.91
N SER A 278 -12.50 -6.62 -14.89
CA SER A 278 -13.81 -6.99 -14.31
C SER A 278 -14.97 -6.79 -15.30
N LEU A 279 -14.84 -5.82 -16.20
CA LEU A 279 -15.77 -5.60 -17.30
C LEU A 279 -15.59 -6.59 -18.47
N ASN A 280 -14.63 -7.52 -18.37
CA ASN A 280 -14.28 -8.49 -19.42
C ASN A 280 -13.87 -7.84 -20.76
N ILE A 281 -13.26 -6.67 -20.70
CA ILE A 281 -12.71 -5.98 -21.87
C ILE A 281 -11.33 -6.54 -22.16
N LYS A 282 -11.17 -7.25 -23.29
CA LYS A 282 -9.88 -7.83 -23.73
C LYS A 282 -9.18 -6.96 -24.76
N ASN A 283 -9.94 -6.37 -25.68
CA ASN A 283 -9.44 -5.50 -26.73
C ASN A 283 -9.95 -4.07 -26.49
N MET A 284 -9.03 -3.11 -26.38
CA MET A 284 -9.39 -1.72 -26.11
C MET A 284 -8.66 -0.74 -27.02
N ILE A 285 -9.34 0.37 -27.29
CA ILE A 285 -8.79 1.57 -27.94
C ILE A 285 -8.85 2.66 -26.86
N LEU A 286 -7.70 3.23 -26.48
CA LEU A 286 -7.58 4.26 -25.47
C LEU A 286 -7.81 5.66 -26.06
#